data_51c8abf05a7963fa6dab7fe6d0ee998a
#
_entry.id   51c8abf05a7963fa6dab7fe6d0ee998a
#
_cell.length_a   1.000
_cell.length_b   1.000
_cell.length_c   1.000
_cell.angle_alpha   90.00
_cell.angle_beta   90.00
_cell.angle_gamma   90.00
#
_symmetry.space_group_name_H-M   'P 1'
#
loop_
_entity.id
_entity.type
_entity.pdbx_description
1 polymer ?
#
loop_
_entity_poly.entity_id
_entity_poly.type
_entity_poly.pdbx_seq_one_letter_code
_entity_poly.pdbx_strand_id
1 'polypeptide(L)' 'MKKLMAWNKCYGGEPFEVFIAYGETLEEKKAYYESIGYKCWVEED' A
#
# COMPACT_ATOMS: atom_id res chain seq x y z
N MET A 1 -14.71 5.21 2.08
CA MET A 1 -13.88 4.70 0.98
C MET A 1 -12.65 4.00 1.54
N LYS A 2 -12.19 2.98 0.84
CA LYS A 2 -11.00 2.24 1.28
C LYS A 2 -9.76 2.77 0.61
N LYS A 3 -8.67 2.78 1.34
CA LYS A 3 -7.39 3.19 0.78
C LYS A 3 -6.30 2.21 1.22
N LEU A 4 -5.31 2.03 0.39
CA LEU A 4 -4.20 1.14 0.67
C LEU A 4 -3.05 1.97 1.24
N MET A 5 -2.54 1.53 2.38
CA MET A 5 -1.38 2.16 3.00
C MET A 5 -0.19 1.22 2.93
N ALA A 6 0.98 1.77 2.78
CA ALA A 6 2.20 1.00 2.74
C ALA A 6 3.28 1.67 3.59
N TRP A 7 4.13 0.86 4.18
CA TRP A 7 5.22 1.35 5.02
C TRP A 7 6.41 0.42 4.90
N ASN A 8 7.59 1.02 4.84
CA ASN A 8 8.82 0.25 4.76
C ASN A 8 9.77 0.77 5.83
N LYS A 9 10.14 -0.11 6.75
CA LYS A 9 11.00 0.30 7.87
C LYS A 9 12.40 0.71 7.43
N CYS A 10 12.84 0.28 6.26
CA CYS A 10 14.14 0.68 5.75
C CYS A 10 14.23 2.16 5.45
N TYR A 11 13.11 2.79 5.15
CA TYR A 11 13.08 4.23 4.92
C TYR A 11 12.84 5.01 6.20
N GLY A 12 12.37 4.35 7.24
CA GLY A 12 12.19 4.98 8.54
C GLY A 12 11.16 6.09 8.61
N GLY A 13 10.34 6.23 7.60
CA GLY A 13 9.37 7.29 7.54
C GLY A 13 7.98 6.85 7.97
N GLU A 14 7.02 7.72 7.73
CA GLU A 14 5.63 7.44 8.01
C GLU A 14 4.98 6.65 6.89
N PRO A 15 3.92 5.91 7.18
CA PRO A 15 3.17 5.23 6.13
C PRO A 15 2.64 6.21 5.09
N PHE A 16 2.54 5.75 3.86
CA PHE A 16 2.02 6.58 2.78
C PHE A 16 0.90 5.85 2.07
N GLU A 17 0.04 6.61 1.41
CA GLU A 17 -1.05 6.05 0.65
C GLU A 17 -0.56 5.60 -0.72
N VAL A 18 -0.93 4.39 -1.10
CA VAL A 18 -0.58 3.86 -2.41
C VAL A 18 -1.69 4.21 -3.40
N PHE A 19 -1.31 4.91 -4.46
CA PHE A 19 -2.27 5.25 -5.52
C PHE A 19 -2.60 4.02 -6.35
N ILE A 20 -3.89 3.79 -6.54
CA ILE A 20 -4.37 2.67 -7.36
C ILE A 20 -4.96 3.25 -8.62
N ALA A 21 -4.32 2.98 -9.75
CA ALA A 21 -4.75 3.52 -11.02
C ALA A 21 -6.04 2.86 -11.48
N TYR A 22 -6.72 3.55 -12.37
CA TYR A 22 -7.95 3.02 -12.95
C TYR A 22 -7.65 1.69 -13.67
N GLY A 23 -8.42 0.68 -13.33
CA GLY A 23 -8.21 -0.65 -13.91
C GLY A 23 -7.35 -1.57 -13.06
N GLU A 24 -6.71 -1.03 -12.02
CA GLU A 24 -5.94 -1.85 -11.09
C GLU A 24 -6.76 -2.16 -9.86
N THR A 25 -6.39 -3.22 -9.15
CA THR A 25 -7.08 -3.58 -7.92
C THR A 25 -6.18 -3.31 -6.72
N LEU A 26 -6.82 -3.03 -5.59
CA LEU A 26 -6.10 -2.81 -4.34
C LEU A 26 -5.28 -4.03 -3.95
N GLU A 27 -5.86 -5.21 -4.16
CA GLU A 27 -5.18 -6.45 -3.79
C GLU A 27 -3.92 -6.69 -4.61
N GLU A 28 -3.96 -6.36 -5.88
CA GLU A 28 -2.78 -6.47 -6.73
C GLU A 28 -1.67 -5.54 -6.28
N LYS A 29 -2.02 -4.30 -5.96
CA LYS A 29 -1.03 -3.34 -5.47
C LYS A 29 -0.46 -3.78 -4.14
N LYS A 30 -1.31 -4.27 -3.26
CA LYS A 30 -0.87 -4.75 -1.95
C LYS A 30 0.14 -5.88 -2.12
N ALA A 31 -0.18 -6.86 -2.96
CA ALA A 31 0.73 -7.98 -3.21
C ALA A 31 2.06 -7.50 -3.79
N TYR A 32 2.00 -6.56 -4.72
CA TYR A 32 3.21 -6.03 -5.32
C TYR A 32 4.12 -5.39 -4.27
N TYR A 33 3.56 -4.50 -3.45
CA TYR A 33 4.38 -3.82 -2.46
C TYR A 33 4.89 -4.77 -1.40
N GLU A 34 4.10 -5.76 -1.01
CA GLU A 34 4.57 -6.75 -0.05
C GLU A 34 5.72 -7.57 -0.61
N SER A 35 5.70 -7.83 -1.91
CA SER A 35 6.77 -8.62 -2.53
C SER A 35 8.10 -7.89 -2.56
N ILE A 36 8.08 -6.58 -2.46
CA ILE A 36 9.32 -5.79 -2.45
C ILE A 36 9.69 -5.28 -1.06
N GLY A 37 9.06 -5.83 -0.03
CA GLY A 37 9.46 -5.58 1.34
C GLY A 37 8.63 -4.58 2.12
N TYR A 38 7.55 -4.09 1.56
CA TYR A 38 6.68 -3.16 2.26
C TYR A 38 5.65 -3.91 3.09
N LYS A 39 5.21 -3.26 4.17
CA LYS A 39 4.04 -3.72 4.92
C LYS A 39 2.85 -2.91 4.45
N CYS A 40 1.75 -3.60 4.16
CA CYS A 40 0.58 -2.97 3.60
C CYS A 40 -0.65 -3.31 4.43
N TRP A 41 -1.58 -2.38 4.46
CA TRP A 41 -2.86 -2.61 5.11
C TRP A 41 -3.89 -1.69 4.47
N VAL A 42 -5.15 -1.99 4.71
CA VAL A 42 -6.26 -1.22 4.17
C VAL A 42 -6.85 -0.37 5.29
N GLU A 43 -6.98 0.91 5.04
CA GLU A 43 -7.68 1.80 5.96
C GLU A 43 -9.00 2.23 5.33
N GLU A 44 -10.00 2.40 6.16
CA GLU A 44 -11.32 2.80 5.72
C GLU A 44 -11.66 4.14 6.33
N ASP A 45 -12.06 5.08 5.49
CA ASP A 45 -12.47 6.41 5.95
C ASP A 45 -13.87 6.40 6.51
#